data_05f8f83e647df8d411bb4b842394acdd
#
_entry.id   05f8f83e647df8d411bb4b842394acdd
#
_cell.length_a   1.000
_cell.length_b   1.000
_cell.length_c   1.000
_cell.angle_alpha   90.00
_cell.angle_beta   90.00
_cell.angle_gamma   90.00
#
_symmetry.space_group_name_H-M   'P 1'
#
loop_
_entity.id
_entity.type
_entity.pdbx_description
1 polymer ?
#
loop_
_entity_poly.entity_id
_entity_poly.type
_entity_poly.pdbx_seq_one_letter_code
_entity_poly.pdbx_strand_id
1 'polypeptide(L)'
;VRLPEAYWVSFTADQILSTVAEKVGERVDLMDVVERGNRQMHGIDRYVDLKTTAGTYRIWSEEALLVNVGEARGLAYSTQYPNLQGGIHFCLSNNLWGTNFTMWNEGSLTYHFRIEKIKE
;
A
#
# COMPACT_ATOMS: atom_id res chain seq x y z
N VAL A 1 6.77 16.32 -15.86
CA VAL A 1 5.37 16.73 -15.84
C VAL A 1 5.06 17.41 -14.53
N ARG A 2 4.47 18.59 -14.60
CA ARG A 2 4.15 19.41 -13.42
C ARG A 2 2.67 19.39 -13.06
N LEU A 3 1.93 18.42 -13.58
CA LEU A 3 0.54 18.22 -13.23
C LEU A 3 0.42 17.37 -11.96
N PRO A 4 -0.63 17.56 -11.15
CA PRO A 4 -0.86 16.68 -10.02
C PRO A 4 -1.07 15.23 -10.49
N GLU A 5 -0.19 14.33 -10.06
CA GLU A 5 -0.19 12.94 -10.50
C GLU A 5 0.21 12.01 -9.35
N ALA A 6 -0.27 10.79 -9.42
CA ALA A 6 0.20 9.70 -8.57
C ALA A 6 0.34 8.44 -9.40
N TYR A 7 1.41 7.70 -9.18
CA TYR A 7 1.68 6.44 -9.88
C TYR A 7 1.71 5.31 -8.88
N TRP A 8 1.12 4.19 -9.25
CA TRP A 8 0.90 3.07 -8.37
C TRP A 8 1.33 1.76 -9.02
N VAL A 9 1.84 0.83 -8.22
CA VAL A 9 1.92 -0.58 -8.57
C VAL A 9 0.92 -1.33 -7.73
N SER A 10 0.08 -2.12 -8.38
CA SER A 10 -1.07 -2.76 -7.74
C SER A 10 -0.93 -4.27 -7.76
N PHE A 11 -1.30 -4.91 -6.66
CA PHE A 11 -1.31 -6.35 -6.51
C PHE A 11 -2.69 -6.79 -6.03
N THR A 12 -3.28 -7.75 -6.74
CA THR A 12 -4.57 -8.31 -6.38
C THR A 12 -4.48 -9.83 -6.29
N ALA A 13 -5.43 -10.42 -5.60
CA ALA A 13 -5.56 -11.87 -5.53
C ALA A 13 -7.04 -12.21 -5.32
N ASP A 14 -7.40 -13.45 -5.62
CA ASP A 14 -8.76 -13.91 -5.37
C ASP A 14 -8.99 -14.09 -3.88
N GLN A 15 -10.14 -13.57 -3.40
CA GLN A 15 -10.61 -13.78 -2.04
C GLN A 15 -9.57 -13.42 -0.97
N ILE A 16 -9.19 -12.15 -0.94
CA ILE A 16 -8.32 -11.61 0.10
C ILE A 16 -9.08 -11.59 1.42
N LEU A 17 -8.53 -12.25 2.43
CA LEU A 17 -9.14 -12.35 3.77
C LEU A 17 -8.62 -11.29 4.72
N SER A 18 -7.33 -10.95 4.62
CA SER A 18 -6.73 -9.94 5.46
C SER A 18 -5.47 -9.37 4.82
N THR A 19 -5.08 -8.18 5.29
CA THR A 19 -3.87 -7.49 4.88
C THR A 19 -3.06 -7.17 6.13
N VAL A 20 -1.88 -7.75 6.25
CA VAL A 20 -1.00 -7.59 7.42
C VAL A 20 0.31 -7.02 6.93
N ALA A 21 0.77 -5.95 7.55
CA ALA A 21 2.04 -5.34 7.20
C ALA A 21 2.98 -5.27 8.39
N GLU A 22 4.27 -5.08 8.10
CA GLU A 22 5.24 -4.76 9.12
C GLU A 22 5.22 -3.25 9.35
N LYS A 23 5.01 -2.85 10.61
CA LYS A 23 5.06 -1.45 11.03
C LYS A 23 5.90 -1.33 12.29
N VAL A 24 6.98 -0.57 12.21
CA VAL A 24 7.88 -0.31 13.34
C VAL A 24 8.32 -1.64 13.99
N GLY A 25 8.68 -2.61 13.15
CA GLY A 25 9.16 -3.91 13.60
C GLY A 25 8.10 -4.91 14.04
N GLU A 26 6.82 -4.54 13.99
CA GLU A 26 5.72 -5.42 14.38
C GLU A 26 4.81 -5.75 13.21
N ARG A 27 4.17 -6.91 13.28
CA ARG A 27 3.17 -7.32 12.29
C ARG A 27 1.80 -6.81 12.73
N VAL A 28 1.18 -6.00 11.90
CA VAL A 28 -0.07 -5.34 12.22
C VAL A 28 -1.07 -5.54 11.09
N ASP A 29 -2.30 -5.93 11.43
CA ASP A 29 -3.39 -5.92 10.46
C ASP A 29 -3.68 -4.47 10.09
N LEU A 30 -3.65 -4.15 8.78
CA LEU A 30 -3.84 -2.79 8.32
C LEU A 30 -5.23 -2.24 8.61
N MET A 31 -6.19 -3.12 8.87
CA MET A 31 -7.54 -2.71 9.25
C MET A 31 -7.67 -2.47 10.76
N ASP A 32 -6.67 -2.88 11.55
CA ASP A 32 -6.67 -2.69 13.00
C ASP A 32 -6.05 -1.34 13.35
N VAL A 33 -6.80 -0.30 13.16
CA VAL A 33 -6.40 1.06 13.49
C VAL A 33 -7.33 1.63 14.54
N VAL A 34 -6.88 2.68 15.22
CA VAL A 34 -7.70 3.36 16.22
C VAL A 34 -8.97 3.91 15.58
N GLU A 35 -10.01 4.09 16.39
CA GLU A 35 -11.24 4.73 15.93
C GLU A 35 -10.90 6.07 15.28
N ARG A 36 -11.50 6.32 14.10
CA ARG A 36 -11.25 7.49 13.25
C ARG A 36 -9.86 7.51 12.58
N GLY A 37 -9.09 6.43 12.73
CA GLY A 37 -7.86 6.29 11.98
C GLY A 37 -8.09 6.01 10.50
N ASN A 38 -7.11 6.37 9.67
CA ASN A 38 -7.18 6.11 8.24
C ASN A 38 -6.99 4.62 7.97
N ARG A 39 -7.97 3.98 7.34
CA ARG A 39 -7.94 2.56 6.97
C ARG A 39 -7.56 2.32 5.53
N GLN A 40 -7.43 3.35 4.74
CA GLN A 40 -7.13 3.19 3.32
C GLN A 40 -5.66 3.41 3.00
N MET A 41 -5.02 4.40 3.61
CA MET A 41 -3.63 4.75 3.34
C MET A 41 -2.76 4.41 4.55
N HIS A 42 -1.68 3.66 4.31
CA HIS A 42 -0.81 3.16 5.37
C HIS A 42 0.67 3.28 5.01
N GLY A 43 1.49 3.71 5.98
CA GLY A 43 2.93 3.55 5.90
C GLY A 43 3.34 2.17 6.39
N ILE A 44 4.27 1.53 5.70
CA ILE A 44 4.76 0.19 6.06
C ILE A 44 6.28 0.20 6.17
N ASP A 45 6.85 -0.85 6.79
CA ASP A 45 8.31 -0.98 6.85
C ASP A 45 8.87 -1.64 5.59
N ARG A 46 8.68 -2.94 5.41
CA ARG A 46 9.33 -3.69 4.32
C ARG A 46 8.36 -4.50 3.47
N TYR A 47 7.24 -4.95 4.02
CA TYR A 47 6.37 -5.88 3.30
C TYR A 47 4.90 -5.77 3.73
N VAL A 48 4.05 -6.28 2.87
CA VAL A 48 2.62 -6.51 3.15
C VAL A 48 2.31 -7.97 2.83
N ASP A 49 1.61 -8.64 3.73
CA ASP A 49 1.10 -9.99 3.52
C ASP A 49 -0.38 -9.94 3.15
N LEU A 50 -0.71 -10.53 2.01
CA LEU A 50 -2.10 -10.75 1.59
C LEU A 50 -2.47 -12.18 1.94
N LYS A 51 -3.33 -12.34 2.93
CA LYS A 51 -3.86 -13.66 3.28
C LYS A 51 -5.07 -13.94 2.41
N THR A 52 -5.02 -15.05 1.69
CA THR A 52 -6.09 -15.48 0.79
C THR A 52 -6.52 -16.90 1.11
N THR A 53 -7.61 -17.37 0.46
CA THR A 53 -8.04 -18.75 0.61
C THR A 53 -7.03 -19.75 0.04
N ALA A 54 -6.15 -19.32 -0.88
CA ALA A 54 -5.12 -20.16 -1.48
C ALA A 54 -3.77 -20.10 -0.74
N GLY A 55 -3.66 -19.29 0.30
CA GLY A 55 -2.42 -19.10 1.07
C GLY A 55 -2.09 -17.64 1.28
N THR A 56 -0.94 -17.40 1.89
CA THR A 56 -0.47 -16.05 2.17
C THR A 56 0.66 -15.69 1.21
N TYR A 57 0.54 -14.52 0.60
CA TYR A 57 1.55 -13.98 -0.31
C TYR A 57 2.16 -12.74 0.31
N ARG A 58 3.48 -12.72 0.42
CA ARG A 58 4.23 -11.58 0.95
C ARG A 58 4.79 -10.75 -0.20
N ILE A 59 4.50 -9.46 -0.18
CA ILE A 59 4.98 -8.52 -1.18
C ILE A 59 5.99 -7.61 -0.49
N TRP A 60 7.25 -7.77 -0.85
CA TRP A 60 8.35 -6.94 -0.35
C TRP A 60 8.48 -5.71 -1.22
N SER A 61 8.66 -4.56 -0.61
CA SER A 61 8.95 -3.31 -1.29
C SER A 61 10.16 -2.65 -0.64
N GLU A 62 11.15 -2.29 -1.44
CA GLU A 62 12.35 -1.62 -0.92
C GLU A 62 12.16 -0.12 -0.79
N GLU A 63 11.53 0.52 -1.77
CA GLU A 63 11.46 1.97 -1.86
C GLU A 63 10.05 2.53 -1.64
N ALA A 64 9.02 1.83 -2.12
CA ALA A 64 7.65 2.31 -2.03
C ALA A 64 7.03 1.82 -0.72
N LEU A 65 6.98 2.68 0.29
CA LEU A 65 6.57 2.32 1.63
C LEU A 65 5.22 2.92 2.04
N LEU A 66 4.51 3.52 1.09
CA LEU A 66 3.17 4.02 1.31
C LEU A 66 2.20 3.20 0.46
N VAL A 67 1.17 2.65 1.09
CA VAL A 67 0.22 1.77 0.41
C VAL A 67 -1.21 2.22 0.63
N ASN A 68 -2.06 1.98 -0.38
CA ASN A 68 -3.51 2.08 -0.26
C ASN A 68 -4.12 0.68 -0.30
N VAL A 69 -5.13 0.46 0.50
CA VAL A 69 -5.88 -0.79 0.51
C VAL A 69 -7.20 -0.56 -0.23
N GLY A 70 -7.49 -1.46 -1.15
CA GLY A 70 -8.75 -1.49 -1.90
C GLY A 70 -8.76 -0.59 -3.12
N GLU A 71 -8.46 0.67 -2.98
CA GLU A 71 -8.56 1.64 -4.07
C GLU A 71 -7.34 2.55 -4.09
N ALA A 72 -6.73 2.72 -5.26
CA ALA A 72 -5.61 3.63 -5.43
C ALA A 72 -6.13 5.07 -5.53
N ARG A 73 -6.04 5.79 -4.43
CA ARG A 73 -6.48 7.19 -4.35
C ARG A 73 -5.35 8.04 -3.78
N GLY A 74 -5.08 9.15 -4.41
CA GLY A 74 -3.95 10.01 -4.08
C GLY A 74 -3.91 10.42 -2.61
N LEU A 75 -4.64 11.43 -2.23
CA LEU A 75 -4.68 11.91 -0.85
C LEU A 75 -5.83 11.25 -0.10
N ALA A 76 -5.75 9.93 0.04
CA ALA A 76 -6.84 9.16 0.61
C ALA A 76 -6.85 9.26 2.13
N TYR A 77 -7.99 9.63 2.67
CA TYR A 77 -8.29 9.48 4.09
C TYR A 77 -9.69 8.91 4.22
N SER A 78 -9.80 7.74 4.84
CA SER A 78 -11.08 7.12 5.08
C SER A 78 -11.06 6.36 6.39
N THR A 79 -12.10 6.55 7.20
CA THR A 79 -12.30 5.77 8.42
C THR A 79 -13.09 4.50 8.17
N GLN A 80 -13.63 4.33 6.96
CA GLN A 80 -14.40 3.16 6.58
C GLN A 80 -13.48 2.03 6.17
N TYR A 81 -13.97 0.79 6.31
CA TYR A 81 -13.25 -0.38 5.86
C TYR A 81 -13.25 -0.44 4.34
N PRO A 82 -12.09 -0.45 3.68
CA PRO A 82 -12.03 -0.58 2.24
C PRO A 82 -12.40 -2.00 1.80
N ASN A 83 -12.73 -2.15 0.52
CA ASN A 83 -12.95 -3.46 -0.07
C ASN A 83 -11.60 -4.12 -0.32
N LEU A 84 -11.25 -5.12 0.48
CA LEU A 84 -9.97 -5.82 0.36
C LEU A 84 -9.77 -6.46 -1.02
N GLN A 85 -10.85 -6.80 -1.71
CA GLN A 85 -10.77 -7.41 -3.04
C GLN A 85 -10.23 -6.43 -4.10
N GLY A 86 -10.20 -5.15 -3.79
CA GLY A 86 -9.51 -4.17 -4.63
C GLY A 86 -7.99 -4.25 -4.57
N GLY A 87 -7.43 -5.02 -3.62
CA GLY A 87 -6.00 -5.30 -3.54
C GLY A 87 -5.20 -4.24 -2.76
N ILE A 88 -3.89 -4.29 -2.97
CA ILE A 88 -2.92 -3.38 -2.37
C ILE A 88 -2.27 -2.56 -3.48
N HIS A 89 -2.13 -1.27 -3.26
CA HIS A 89 -1.54 -0.34 -4.23
C HIS A 89 -0.37 0.39 -3.59
N PHE A 90 0.83 0.15 -4.10
CA PHE A 90 2.04 0.82 -3.61
C PHE A 90 2.21 2.15 -4.34
N CYS A 91 2.33 3.24 -3.59
CA CYS A 91 2.56 4.55 -4.17
C CYS A 91 4.02 4.68 -4.60
N LEU A 92 4.26 4.83 -5.90
CA LEU A 92 5.60 4.99 -6.44
C LEU A 92 6.02 6.45 -6.42
N SER A 93 5.15 7.30 -6.93
CA SER A 93 5.43 8.73 -7.04
C SER A 93 4.14 9.48 -6.79
N ASN A 94 4.24 10.50 -5.97
CA ASN A 94 3.10 11.32 -5.61
C ASN A 94 3.43 12.78 -5.89
N ASN A 95 2.81 13.32 -6.93
CA ASN A 95 2.95 14.72 -7.31
C ASN A 95 1.62 15.44 -7.12
N LEU A 96 0.96 15.17 -6.00
CA LEU A 96 -0.32 15.78 -5.67
C LEU A 96 -0.10 17.06 -4.86
N TRP A 97 -0.82 18.10 -5.25
CA TRP A 97 -0.72 19.39 -4.58
C TRP A 97 -1.31 19.28 -3.15
N GLY A 98 -0.73 20.04 -2.25
CA GLY A 98 -1.14 20.02 -0.86
C GLY A 98 -0.37 19.04 0.02
N THR A 99 0.65 18.37 -0.53
CA THR A 99 1.54 17.49 0.22
C THR A 99 2.83 18.23 0.59
N ASN A 100 3.62 17.64 1.50
CA ASN A 100 4.95 18.15 1.85
C ASN A 100 6.05 17.59 0.97
N PHE A 101 5.69 16.86 -0.09
CA PHE A 101 6.63 16.27 -1.02
C PHE A 101 6.94 17.23 -2.16
N THR A 102 8.05 16.97 -2.86
CA THR A 102 8.39 17.70 -4.08
C THR A 102 7.25 17.56 -5.09
N MET A 103 6.79 18.69 -5.62
CA MET A 103 5.61 18.71 -6.48
C MET A 103 5.88 18.22 -7.89
N TRP A 104 7.14 18.13 -8.32
CA TRP A 104 7.51 17.45 -9.55
C TRP A 104 8.91 16.89 -9.42
N ASN A 105 9.18 15.92 -10.28
CA ASN A 105 10.41 15.17 -10.25
C ASN A 105 10.82 14.81 -11.67
N GLU A 106 12.09 15.02 -12.00
CA GLU A 106 12.66 14.66 -13.30
C GLU A 106 13.60 13.47 -13.12
N GLY A 107 13.72 12.67 -14.17
CA GLY A 107 14.63 11.55 -14.22
C GLY A 107 13.95 10.21 -14.07
N SER A 108 14.76 9.17 -13.97
CA SER A 108 14.31 7.80 -13.81
C SER A 108 14.30 7.40 -12.36
N LEU A 109 13.22 6.78 -11.92
CA LEU A 109 13.10 6.16 -10.60
C LEU A 109 12.94 4.66 -10.80
N THR A 110 13.68 3.88 -9.99
CA THR A 110 13.61 2.41 -10.03
C THR A 110 13.07 1.89 -8.72
N TYR A 111 12.09 1.00 -8.82
CA TYR A 111 11.44 0.40 -7.66
C TYR A 111 11.57 -1.12 -7.73
N HIS A 112 11.82 -1.75 -6.59
CA HIS A 112 12.05 -3.18 -6.51
C HIS A 112 10.97 -3.83 -5.65
N PHE A 113 10.30 -4.82 -6.22
CA PHE A 113 9.30 -5.62 -5.53
C PHE A 113 9.66 -7.09 -5.64
N ARG A 114 9.35 -7.84 -4.58
CA ARG A 114 9.49 -9.29 -4.59
C ARG A 114 8.24 -9.91 -4.01
N ILE A 115 7.70 -10.92 -4.67
CA ILE A 115 6.52 -11.64 -4.21
C ILE A 115 6.93 -13.05 -3.86
N GLU A 116 6.54 -13.52 -2.67
CA GLU A 116 6.75 -14.90 -2.28
C GLU A 116 5.54 -15.47 -1.57
N LYS A 117 5.30 -16.77 -1.78
CA LYS A 117 4.26 -17.47 -1.03
C LYS A 117 4.85 -17.95 0.28
N ILE A 118 4.21 -17.54 1.37
CA ILE A 118 4.67 -17.88 2.71
C ILE A 118 4.11 -19.25 3.09
N LYS A 119 4.97 -20.11 3.59
CA LYS A 119 4.53 -21.38 4.17
C LYS A 119 4.02 -21.12 5.58
N GLU A 120 2.84 -21.64 5.84
CA GLU A 120 2.23 -21.57 7.16
C GLU A 120 2.16 -22.95 7.79
#